data_161ec4d829c593f0d0c39ec9818926f5
#
_entry.id   161ec4d829c593f0d0c39ec9818926f5
#
_cell.length_a   1.000
_cell.length_b   1.000
_cell.length_c   1.000
_cell.angle_alpha   90.00
_cell.angle_beta   90.00
_cell.angle_gamma   90.00
#
_symmetry.space_group_name_H-M   'P 1'
#
loop_
_entity.id
_entity.type
_entity.pdbx_description
1 polymer ?
#
loop_
_entity_poly.entity_id
_entity_poly.type
_entity_poly.pdbx_seq_one_letter_code
_entity_poly.pdbx_strand_id
1 'polypeptide(L)'
;MLFKQGSAPFATEIGREQGEDVLYINAIGAPIVPSISENSQIMSRVVDLLIENPQVSRIVFVQQRNYAYPTEQILLLAEISRIYNFLMKQEEILSHKKLQLFGNVPGIYEDLQYIIELLKSDPIACFLELKSHTKNLRDQLDTNVSQNKSALTNYIRALDRISSLLESTSIIKNNLSIIPEYYSKKRQIYDFIFRPEILPNFTFTRLSAQLPKDAEFIDEYEIESDFEKILVTILKRKNDSKYFYHIMPPEYVLSEEHHYLLNLARNVLSEHRPKAGELTDPSRTRQVFFNIARDMVSELANNKKINLSHRELNRLAKILVRHTIGFGLIEILLSDDRLQDIVLNAPISLNPIFVRHEKFEECITNIIPSFEDANSWAAKLRLQSARPLDEANPILDTDLTFENSRARVAAIIEPLSPSGLAYAFRRHRDKPWTLPLFVHKKMINSFAAGLLSFLIDNSRTLLV
;
A
#
# COMPACT_ATOMS: atom_id res chain seq x y z
N MET A 1 9.75 5.70 -16.65
CA MET A 1 10.71 5.46 -15.56
C MET A 1 11.28 6.81 -15.13
N LEU A 2 11.10 7.19 -13.89
CA LEU A 2 11.61 8.45 -13.32
C LEU A 2 13.15 8.51 -13.36
N PHE A 3 13.84 7.41 -13.13
CA PHE A 3 15.31 7.37 -13.19
C PHE A 3 15.81 6.62 -14.44
N LYS A 4 16.85 7.15 -15.10
CA LYS A 4 17.50 6.48 -16.23
C LYS A 4 18.28 5.24 -15.74
N GLN A 5 18.35 4.19 -16.57
CA GLN A 5 19.26 3.07 -16.30
C GLN A 5 20.68 3.58 -16.08
N GLY A 6 21.28 3.28 -14.94
CA GLY A 6 22.62 3.76 -14.54
C GLY A 6 22.64 4.99 -13.64
N SER A 7 21.48 5.52 -13.20
CA SER A 7 21.46 6.55 -12.15
C SER A 7 22.05 6.00 -10.85
N ALA A 8 22.81 6.83 -10.13
CA ALA A 8 23.45 6.40 -8.87
C ALA A 8 22.39 5.93 -7.85
N PRO A 9 22.70 4.90 -7.05
CA PRO A 9 21.86 4.53 -5.91
C PRO A 9 21.64 5.72 -4.99
N PHE A 10 20.42 5.88 -4.48
CA PHE A 10 19.97 6.98 -3.64
C PHE A 10 20.03 8.38 -4.28
N ALA A 11 20.10 8.48 -5.63
CA ALA A 11 19.81 9.72 -6.33
C ALA A 11 18.36 10.15 -6.05
N THR A 12 18.12 11.46 -5.95
CA THR A 12 16.84 12.03 -5.59
C THR A 12 16.29 12.91 -6.69
N GLU A 13 14.98 12.89 -6.87
CA GLU A 13 14.23 13.74 -7.80
C GLU A 13 12.94 14.20 -7.13
N ILE A 14 12.59 15.48 -7.28
CA ILE A 14 11.32 16.02 -6.75
C ILE A 14 10.34 16.11 -7.91
N GLY A 15 9.20 15.45 -7.74
CA GLY A 15 8.07 15.55 -8.64
C GLY A 15 6.87 16.17 -7.93
N ARG A 16 5.84 16.51 -8.70
CA ARG A 16 4.59 17.03 -8.16
C ARG A 16 3.43 16.15 -8.58
N GLU A 17 2.76 15.53 -7.60
CA GLU A 17 1.59 14.68 -7.80
C GLU A 17 0.40 15.25 -7.04
N GLN A 18 -0.72 15.42 -7.72
CA GLN A 18 -1.98 15.90 -7.11
C GLN A 18 -1.85 17.19 -6.26
N GLY A 19 -0.87 18.06 -6.61
CA GLY A 19 -0.60 19.29 -5.88
C GLY A 19 0.38 19.16 -4.72
N GLU A 20 0.82 17.97 -4.39
CA GLU A 20 1.81 17.66 -3.35
C GLU A 20 3.21 17.49 -3.94
N ASP A 21 4.23 17.94 -3.19
CA ASP A 21 5.63 17.73 -3.57
C ASP A 21 6.09 16.35 -3.07
N VAL A 22 6.44 15.48 -4.02
CA VAL A 22 6.85 14.09 -3.79
C VAL A 22 8.34 13.94 -4.06
N LEU A 23 9.06 13.39 -3.11
CA LEU A 23 10.48 13.05 -3.26
C LEU A 23 10.64 11.61 -3.70
N TYR A 24 11.18 11.41 -4.88
CA TYR A 24 11.56 10.10 -5.39
C TYR A 24 13.02 9.82 -5.06
N ILE A 25 13.29 8.64 -4.51
CA ILE A 25 14.62 8.17 -4.14
C ILE A 25 14.92 6.90 -4.94
N ASN A 26 15.96 6.92 -5.77
CA ASN A 26 16.37 5.76 -6.54
C ASN A 26 16.96 4.67 -5.62
N ALA A 27 16.25 3.56 -5.47
CA ALA A 27 16.72 2.41 -4.72
C ALA A 27 17.01 1.19 -5.62
N ILE A 28 17.02 1.38 -6.96
CA ILE A 28 17.34 0.33 -7.93
C ILE A 28 18.82 -0.06 -7.78
N GLY A 29 19.06 -1.36 -7.51
CA GLY A 29 20.42 -1.87 -7.30
C GLY A 29 21.05 -1.47 -5.96
N ALA A 30 20.31 -0.85 -5.05
CA ALA A 30 20.78 -0.58 -3.70
C ALA A 30 21.02 -1.88 -2.93
N PRO A 31 22.13 -2.01 -2.19
CA PRO A 31 22.43 -3.22 -1.43
C PRO A 31 21.57 -3.39 -0.19
N ILE A 32 20.73 -2.40 0.12
CA ILE A 32 19.92 -2.32 1.34
C ILE A 32 18.45 -2.19 0.94
N VAL A 33 17.57 -2.92 1.64
CA VAL A 33 16.11 -2.75 1.49
C VAL A 33 15.73 -1.32 1.91
N PRO A 34 15.01 -0.57 1.07
CA PRO A 34 14.66 0.83 1.35
C PRO A 34 13.49 0.92 2.33
N SER A 35 13.68 0.40 3.54
CA SER A 35 12.67 0.42 4.61
C SER A 35 13.08 1.41 5.69
N ILE A 36 12.23 2.40 5.96
CA ILE A 36 12.42 3.36 7.06
C ILE A 36 12.35 2.66 8.42
N SER A 37 11.48 1.67 8.56
CA SER A 37 11.30 0.93 9.82
C SER A 37 12.48 0.01 10.12
N GLU A 38 12.95 -0.75 9.13
CA GLU A 38 13.96 -1.78 9.33
C GLU A 38 15.38 -1.21 9.37
N ASN A 39 15.67 -0.16 8.59
CA ASN A 39 17.03 0.33 8.40
C ASN A 39 17.24 1.74 8.97
N SER A 40 18.12 1.84 9.97
CA SER A 40 18.48 3.11 10.62
C SER A 40 19.16 4.10 9.68
N GLN A 41 19.96 3.62 8.74
CA GLN A 41 20.66 4.48 7.77
C GLN A 41 19.68 5.11 6.78
N ILE A 42 18.64 4.34 6.35
CA ILE A 42 17.57 4.86 5.50
C ILE A 42 16.76 5.91 6.25
N MET A 43 16.41 5.67 7.51
CA MET A 43 15.71 6.67 8.33
C MET A 43 16.52 7.96 8.48
N SER A 44 17.81 7.84 8.84
CA SER A 44 18.73 8.97 8.94
C SER A 44 18.82 9.74 7.61
N ARG A 45 18.95 9.03 6.48
CA ARG A 45 19.00 9.64 5.16
C ARG A 45 17.72 10.39 4.81
N VAL A 46 16.55 9.82 5.16
CA VAL A 46 15.26 10.50 4.96
C VAL A 46 15.19 11.79 5.78
N VAL A 47 15.64 11.78 7.02
CA VAL A 47 15.70 13.00 7.85
C VAL A 47 16.60 14.05 7.23
N ASP A 48 17.79 13.67 6.71
CA ASP A 48 18.68 14.61 6.01
C ASP A 48 18.02 15.21 4.76
N LEU A 49 17.35 14.41 3.96
CA LEU A 49 16.62 14.88 2.77
C LEU A 49 15.46 15.81 3.11
N LEU A 50 14.78 15.59 4.24
CA LEU A 50 13.73 16.50 4.75
C LEU A 50 14.28 17.81 5.31
N ILE A 51 15.54 17.84 5.76
CA ILE A 51 16.23 19.10 6.12
C ILE A 51 16.51 19.92 4.86
N GLU A 52 16.96 19.26 3.78
CA GLU A 52 17.24 19.90 2.49
C GLU A 52 15.95 20.36 1.76
N ASN A 53 14.87 19.58 1.91
CA ASN A 53 13.60 19.76 1.19
C ASN A 53 12.39 19.76 2.14
N PRO A 54 12.21 20.80 2.95
CA PRO A 54 11.16 20.84 3.99
C PRO A 54 9.73 20.92 3.45
N GLN A 55 9.53 21.19 2.16
CA GLN A 55 8.22 21.24 1.48
C GLN A 55 7.71 19.85 1.08
N VAL A 56 8.57 18.83 1.09
CA VAL A 56 8.19 17.47 0.69
C VAL A 56 7.21 16.89 1.68
N SER A 57 6.08 16.42 1.17
CA SER A 57 5.02 15.80 1.96
C SER A 57 5.03 14.27 1.85
N ARG A 58 5.56 13.71 0.75
CA ARG A 58 5.54 12.28 0.47
C ARG A 58 6.89 11.80 -0.05
N ILE A 59 7.28 10.57 0.30
CA ILE A 59 8.54 9.95 -0.16
C ILE A 59 8.24 8.63 -0.84
N VAL A 60 8.85 8.42 -2.01
CA VAL A 60 8.73 7.18 -2.79
C VAL A 60 10.13 6.62 -3.06
N PHE A 61 10.42 5.45 -2.53
CA PHE A 61 11.60 4.69 -2.94
C PHE A 61 11.28 3.91 -4.20
N VAL A 62 12.01 4.21 -5.26
CA VAL A 62 11.82 3.61 -6.59
C VAL A 62 12.69 2.36 -6.71
N GLN A 63 12.06 1.20 -6.78
CA GLN A 63 12.65 -0.10 -7.08
C GLN A 63 11.84 -0.83 -8.15
N GLN A 64 11.93 -2.17 -8.23
CA GLN A 64 11.06 -2.99 -9.08
C GLN A 64 9.59 -2.92 -8.61
N ARG A 65 9.38 -2.69 -7.33
CA ARG A 65 8.14 -2.19 -6.73
C ARG A 65 8.47 -0.95 -5.92
N ASN A 66 7.65 0.07 -6.05
CA ASN A 66 7.85 1.31 -5.34
C ASN A 66 7.29 1.21 -3.91
N TYR A 67 7.99 1.83 -2.97
CA TYR A 67 7.57 1.95 -1.58
C TYR A 67 7.24 3.41 -1.30
N ALA A 68 5.96 3.74 -1.21
CA ALA A 68 5.50 5.10 -0.98
C ALA A 68 5.10 5.30 0.48
N TYR A 69 5.75 6.24 1.13
CA TYR A 69 5.41 6.66 2.49
C TYR A 69 4.49 7.88 2.43
N PRO A 70 3.24 7.75 2.95
CA PRO A 70 2.25 8.83 2.89
C PRO A 70 2.61 10.00 3.80
N THR A 71 1.98 11.14 3.55
CA THR A 71 2.20 12.43 4.24
C THR A 71 2.18 12.30 5.76
N GLU A 72 1.22 11.56 6.31
CA GLU A 72 1.10 11.38 7.77
C GLU A 72 2.36 10.76 8.40
N GLN A 73 3.00 9.83 7.71
CA GLN A 73 4.21 9.17 8.20
C GLN A 73 5.44 10.07 8.00
N ILE A 74 5.52 10.78 6.88
CA ILE A 74 6.63 11.68 6.60
C ILE A 74 6.63 12.89 7.53
N LEU A 75 5.48 13.41 7.91
CA LEU A 75 5.37 14.48 8.90
C LEU A 75 6.01 14.15 10.25
N LEU A 76 5.98 12.87 10.67
CA LEU A 76 6.66 12.43 11.90
C LEU A 76 8.17 12.65 11.83
N LEU A 77 8.79 12.32 10.68
CA LEU A 77 10.22 12.54 10.47
C LEU A 77 10.54 14.01 10.15
N ALA A 78 9.60 14.75 9.57
CA ALA A 78 9.76 16.18 9.36
C ALA A 78 9.81 16.97 10.70
N GLU A 79 9.12 16.51 11.74
CA GLU A 79 9.27 17.06 13.09
C GLU A 79 10.68 16.81 13.63
N ILE A 80 11.22 15.60 13.45
CA ILE A 80 12.59 15.25 13.84
C ILE A 80 13.62 16.09 13.06
N SER A 81 13.43 16.27 11.75
CA SER A 81 14.31 17.11 10.92
C SER A 81 14.36 18.57 11.38
N ARG A 82 13.20 19.11 11.82
CA ARG A 82 13.13 20.47 12.41
C ARG A 82 13.90 20.58 13.72
N ILE A 83 13.75 19.58 14.61
CA ILE A 83 14.49 19.54 15.87
C ILE A 83 15.99 19.46 15.60
N TYR A 84 16.42 18.56 14.71
CA TYR A 84 17.82 18.44 14.33
C TYR A 84 18.39 19.76 13.79
N ASN A 85 17.66 20.38 12.84
CA ASN A 85 18.07 21.66 12.27
C ASN A 85 18.13 22.80 13.31
N PHE A 86 17.18 22.81 14.24
CA PHE A 86 17.17 23.76 15.37
C PHE A 86 18.40 23.57 16.27
N LEU A 87 18.71 22.33 16.68
CA LEU A 87 19.85 22.03 17.55
C LEU A 87 21.20 22.33 16.89
N MET A 88 21.32 22.06 15.57
CA MET A 88 22.56 22.23 14.83
C MET A 88 22.81 23.67 14.38
N LYS A 89 21.76 24.36 13.86
CA LYS A 89 21.92 25.69 13.24
C LYS A 89 21.56 26.85 14.16
N GLN A 90 20.59 26.69 15.07
CA GLN A 90 20.15 27.79 15.94
C GLN A 90 20.81 27.69 17.32
N GLU A 91 20.82 26.52 17.94
CA GLU A 91 21.46 26.32 19.22
C GLU A 91 22.98 26.07 19.13
N GLU A 92 23.45 25.66 17.95
CA GLU A 92 24.85 25.30 17.68
C GLU A 92 25.44 24.41 18.81
N ILE A 93 24.69 23.33 19.16
CA ILE A 93 24.92 22.55 20.37
C ILE A 93 26.32 21.90 20.42
N LEU A 94 26.92 21.61 19.28
CA LEU A 94 28.28 21.08 19.13
C LEU A 94 29.33 22.19 18.96
N SER A 95 28.96 23.48 19.07
CA SER A 95 29.94 24.58 18.95
C SER A 95 30.90 24.63 20.12
N HIS A 96 32.11 25.09 19.86
CA HIS A 96 33.13 25.23 20.89
C HIS A 96 32.64 26.08 22.09
N LYS A 97 31.85 27.14 21.85
CA LYS A 97 31.25 27.98 22.90
C LYS A 97 30.31 27.20 23.81
N LYS A 98 29.47 26.34 23.26
CA LYS A 98 28.54 25.51 24.04
C LYS A 98 29.28 24.43 24.81
N LEU A 99 30.28 23.79 24.21
CA LEU A 99 31.07 22.75 24.85
C LEU A 99 31.89 23.32 26.03
N GLN A 100 32.38 24.55 25.93
CA GLN A 100 33.03 25.23 27.07
C GLN A 100 32.10 25.45 28.26
N LEU A 101 30.78 25.68 28.03
CA LEU A 101 29.78 25.83 29.12
C LEU A 101 29.52 24.50 29.86
N PHE A 102 29.78 23.37 29.21
CA PHE A 102 29.65 22.04 29.80
C PHE A 102 30.95 21.60 30.55
N GLY A 103 32.01 22.40 30.49
CA GLY A 103 33.28 22.14 31.16
C GLY A 103 34.13 21.09 30.43
N ASN A 104 35.36 20.89 30.91
CA ASN A 104 36.25 19.87 30.38
C ASN A 104 35.91 18.47 30.94
N VAL A 105 34.64 18.08 30.90
CA VAL A 105 34.23 16.71 31.23
C VAL A 105 34.56 15.83 30.03
N PRO A 106 35.43 14.80 30.21
CA PRO A 106 35.77 13.90 29.11
C PRO A 106 34.51 13.21 28.56
N GLY A 107 34.39 13.11 27.23
CA GLY A 107 33.33 12.34 26.60
C GLY A 107 32.05 13.13 26.23
N ILE A 108 31.83 14.36 26.70
CA ILE A 108 30.61 15.14 26.42
C ILE A 108 30.42 15.37 24.93
N TYR A 109 31.46 15.59 24.16
CA TYR A 109 31.37 15.79 22.72
C TYR A 109 30.91 14.53 22.02
N GLU A 110 31.51 13.41 22.33
CA GLU A 110 31.18 12.09 21.81
C GLU A 110 29.74 11.69 22.17
N ASP A 111 29.33 11.94 23.41
CA ASP A 111 27.96 11.69 23.89
C ASP A 111 26.95 12.53 23.14
N LEU A 112 27.19 13.83 22.98
CA LEU A 112 26.29 14.71 22.22
C LEU A 112 26.26 14.34 20.74
N GLN A 113 27.39 14.01 20.14
CA GLN A 113 27.43 13.54 18.75
C GLN A 113 26.66 12.27 18.59
N TYR A 114 26.80 11.29 19.48
CA TYR A 114 26.02 10.05 19.48
C TYR A 114 24.51 10.30 19.61
N ILE A 115 24.08 11.17 20.52
CA ILE A 115 22.68 11.54 20.72
C ILE A 115 22.11 12.19 19.45
N ILE A 116 22.87 13.06 18.79
CA ILE A 116 22.42 13.74 17.56
C ILE A 116 22.34 12.78 16.38
N GLU A 117 23.26 11.83 16.26
CA GLU A 117 23.18 10.77 15.25
C GLU A 117 22.01 9.83 15.53
N LEU A 118 21.80 9.47 16.80
CA LEU A 118 20.69 8.63 17.22
C LEU A 118 19.33 9.32 16.99
N LEU A 119 19.24 10.64 17.16
CA LEU A 119 18.06 11.44 16.88
C LEU A 119 17.54 11.25 15.44
N LYS A 120 18.45 11.16 14.46
CA LYS A 120 18.09 10.94 13.05
C LYS A 120 17.80 9.47 12.72
N SER A 121 18.57 8.58 13.31
CA SER A 121 18.56 7.16 12.97
C SER A 121 17.57 6.34 13.77
N ASP A 122 17.27 6.75 15.01
CA ASP A 122 16.35 6.07 15.93
C ASP A 122 15.81 7.03 17.02
N PRO A 123 14.81 7.87 16.70
CA PRO A 123 14.26 8.86 17.62
C PRO A 123 13.72 8.30 18.94
N ILE A 124 13.16 7.07 18.93
CA ILE A 124 12.62 6.43 20.14
C ILE A 124 13.77 5.98 21.04
N ALA A 125 14.81 5.36 20.46
CA ALA A 125 16.02 5.02 21.22
C ALA A 125 16.67 6.28 21.81
N CYS A 126 16.80 7.35 21.03
CA CYS A 126 17.32 8.63 21.48
C CYS A 126 16.56 9.17 22.71
N PHE A 127 15.23 9.12 22.67
CA PHE A 127 14.38 9.57 23.78
C PHE A 127 14.60 8.73 25.06
N LEU A 128 14.67 7.42 24.93
CA LEU A 128 14.91 6.51 26.05
C LEU A 128 16.31 6.68 26.64
N GLU A 129 17.32 6.81 25.77
CA GLU A 129 18.72 7.02 26.18
C GLU A 129 18.89 8.36 26.89
N LEU A 130 18.29 9.43 26.37
CA LEU A 130 18.29 10.74 27.04
C LEU A 130 17.71 10.67 28.45
N LYS A 131 16.57 10.00 28.62
CA LYS A 131 15.94 9.85 29.96
C LYS A 131 16.83 9.06 30.92
N SER A 132 17.41 7.96 30.44
CA SER A 132 18.33 7.13 31.25
C SER A 132 19.62 7.88 31.60
N HIS A 133 20.25 8.50 30.60
CA HIS A 133 21.50 9.23 30.76
C HIS A 133 21.34 10.43 31.71
N THR A 134 20.27 11.22 31.54
CA THR A 134 19.97 12.36 32.42
C THR A 134 19.72 11.92 33.85
N LYS A 135 19.05 10.79 34.07
CA LYS A 135 18.84 10.22 35.40
C LYS A 135 20.20 9.87 36.08
N ASN A 136 21.04 9.14 35.36
CA ASN A 136 22.36 8.75 35.86
C ASN A 136 23.23 9.94 36.21
N LEU A 137 23.18 11.01 35.39
CA LEU A 137 23.95 12.25 35.66
C LEU A 137 23.39 13.00 36.88
N ARG A 138 22.09 12.99 37.14
CA ARG A 138 21.49 13.59 38.34
C ARG A 138 21.90 12.81 39.60
N ASP A 139 21.86 11.49 39.54
CA ASP A 139 22.32 10.64 40.65
C ASP A 139 23.81 10.89 40.98
N GLN A 140 24.65 11.11 39.96
CA GLN A 140 26.06 11.49 40.14
C GLN A 140 26.23 12.91 40.72
N LEU A 141 25.35 13.85 40.37
CA LEU A 141 25.40 15.22 40.87
C LEU A 141 25.05 15.31 42.35
N ASP A 142 24.16 14.41 42.80
CA ASP A 142 23.78 14.32 44.24
C ASP A 142 24.82 13.64 45.09
N THR A 143 25.60 12.71 44.51
CA THR A 143 26.65 11.96 45.25
C THR A 143 28.03 12.62 45.28
N ASN A 144 28.33 13.53 44.33
CA ASN A 144 29.65 14.13 44.20
C ASN A 144 29.74 15.59 44.71
N VAL A 145 30.63 15.82 45.66
CA VAL A 145 31.11 17.17 46.10
C VAL A 145 32.21 17.62 45.13
N SER A 146 31.93 17.84 43.85
CA SER A 146 32.98 18.14 42.86
C SER A 146 32.96 19.59 42.36
N GLN A 147 34.14 20.09 41.97
CA GLN A 147 34.40 21.43 41.47
C GLN A 147 33.67 21.78 40.15
N ASN A 148 33.03 20.82 39.48
CA ASN A 148 32.37 20.98 38.19
C ASN A 148 30.83 20.95 38.25
N LYS A 149 30.23 21.23 39.41
CA LYS A 149 28.79 21.14 39.63
C LYS A 149 27.95 22.03 38.64
N SER A 150 28.46 23.22 38.35
CA SER A 150 27.82 24.17 37.43
C SER A 150 27.84 23.67 35.97
N ALA A 151 28.97 23.12 35.53
CA ALA A 151 29.16 22.59 34.18
C ALA A 151 28.25 21.37 33.93
N LEU A 152 28.20 20.45 34.88
CA LEU A 152 27.33 19.27 34.82
C LEU A 152 25.83 19.66 34.83
N THR A 153 25.47 20.68 35.62
CA THR A 153 24.08 21.21 35.62
C THR A 153 23.71 21.82 34.28
N ASN A 154 24.61 22.54 33.62
CA ASN A 154 24.37 23.09 32.28
C ASN A 154 24.23 21.98 31.22
N TYR A 155 25.02 20.91 31.32
CA TYR A 155 24.92 19.76 30.43
C TYR A 155 23.58 19.03 30.63
N ILE A 156 23.19 18.74 31.87
CA ILE A 156 21.89 18.15 32.19
C ILE A 156 20.72 18.99 31.61
N ARG A 157 20.78 20.32 31.75
CA ARG A 157 19.77 21.21 31.17
C ARG A 157 19.70 21.12 29.65
N ALA A 158 20.85 20.96 28.98
CA ALA A 158 20.87 20.77 27.52
C ALA A 158 20.21 19.43 27.11
N LEU A 159 20.53 18.35 27.82
CA LEU A 159 19.88 17.03 27.58
C LEU A 159 18.37 17.06 27.87
N ASP A 160 17.98 17.70 29.00
CA ASP A 160 16.53 17.87 29.32
C ASP A 160 15.80 18.65 28.25
N ARG A 161 16.44 19.66 27.65
CA ARG A 161 15.86 20.43 26.56
C ARG A 161 15.68 19.59 25.30
N ILE A 162 16.67 18.78 24.91
CA ILE A 162 16.54 17.86 23.77
C ILE A 162 15.41 16.85 24.05
N SER A 163 15.39 16.28 25.26
CA SER A 163 14.35 15.34 25.69
C SER A 163 12.95 15.95 25.62
N SER A 164 12.77 17.19 26.07
CA SER A 164 11.46 17.88 26.03
C SER A 164 11.02 18.23 24.60
N LEU A 165 11.95 18.59 23.72
CA LEU A 165 11.67 18.78 22.30
C LEU A 165 11.20 17.48 21.66
N LEU A 166 11.88 16.35 21.91
CA LEU A 166 11.47 15.04 21.41
C LEU A 166 10.13 14.60 21.98
N GLU A 167 9.90 14.80 23.28
CA GLU A 167 8.61 14.46 23.92
C GLU A 167 7.44 15.24 23.33
N SER A 168 7.69 16.44 22.79
CA SER A 168 6.68 17.24 22.10
C SER A 168 6.31 16.73 20.72
N THR A 169 7.10 15.84 20.11
CA THR A 169 6.86 15.30 18.76
C THR A 169 5.71 14.31 18.71
N SER A 170 5.05 14.25 17.56
CA SER A 170 3.96 13.30 17.30
C SER A 170 4.44 11.85 17.34
N ILE A 171 5.69 11.57 16.93
CA ILE A 171 6.26 10.23 16.96
C ILE A 171 6.35 9.68 18.40
N ILE A 172 6.65 10.53 19.38
CA ILE A 172 6.69 10.13 20.80
C ILE A 172 5.29 10.15 21.40
N LYS A 173 4.54 11.26 21.27
CA LYS A 173 3.20 11.42 21.87
C LYS A 173 2.22 10.33 21.48
N ASN A 174 2.16 10.01 20.20
CA ASN A 174 1.17 9.06 19.68
C ASN A 174 1.54 7.60 19.98
N ASN A 175 2.78 7.34 20.42
CA ASN A 175 3.29 5.99 20.64
C ASN A 175 3.73 5.72 22.09
N LEU A 176 3.34 6.56 23.05
CA LEU A 176 3.72 6.41 24.46
C LEU A 176 3.38 5.02 25.04
N SER A 177 2.31 4.39 24.58
CA SER A 177 1.90 3.06 25.03
C SER A 177 2.82 1.93 24.58
N ILE A 178 3.47 2.09 23.42
CA ILE A 178 4.35 1.08 22.82
C ILE A 178 5.84 1.34 23.08
N ILE A 179 6.21 2.55 23.48
CA ILE A 179 7.63 2.90 23.79
C ILE A 179 8.27 1.94 24.84
N PRO A 180 7.58 1.51 25.93
CA PRO A 180 8.15 0.56 26.86
C PRO A 180 8.54 -0.79 26.24
N GLU A 181 7.86 -1.19 25.16
CA GLU A 181 8.15 -2.41 24.41
C GLU A 181 9.45 -2.32 23.58
N TYR A 182 10.02 -1.12 23.44
CA TYR A 182 11.27 -0.92 22.70
C TYR A 182 12.42 -1.77 23.24
N TYR A 183 12.49 -1.96 24.55
CA TYR A 183 13.56 -2.78 25.16
C TYR A 183 13.52 -4.24 24.71
N SER A 184 12.33 -4.78 24.39
CA SER A 184 12.15 -6.15 23.90
C SER A 184 12.12 -6.25 22.37
N LYS A 185 11.43 -5.34 21.71
CA LYS A 185 11.20 -5.35 20.25
C LYS A 185 12.23 -4.53 19.46
N LYS A 186 12.99 -3.66 20.14
CA LYS A 186 13.96 -2.75 19.51
C LYS A 186 13.32 -2.04 18.29
N ARG A 187 14.03 -2.04 17.17
CA ARG A 187 13.61 -1.33 15.95
C ARG A 187 12.30 -1.84 15.34
N GLN A 188 11.89 -3.08 15.60
CA GLN A 188 10.59 -3.62 15.11
C GLN A 188 9.36 -2.79 15.53
N ILE A 189 9.52 -1.91 16.52
CA ILE A 189 8.45 -0.98 16.92
C ILE A 189 8.07 -0.03 15.78
N TYR A 190 9.02 0.31 14.92
CA TYR A 190 8.78 1.18 13.77
C TYR A 190 7.92 0.53 12.69
N ASP A 191 7.78 -0.79 12.65
CA ASP A 191 6.88 -1.49 11.72
C ASP A 191 5.41 -1.15 11.99
N PHE A 192 5.09 -0.66 13.19
CA PHE A 192 3.76 -0.15 13.52
C PHE A 192 3.56 1.33 13.16
N ILE A 193 4.66 2.07 12.91
CA ILE A 193 4.65 3.51 12.66
C ILE A 193 4.85 3.82 11.17
N PHE A 194 5.85 3.18 10.55
CA PHE A 194 6.24 3.39 9.15
C PHE A 194 5.91 2.17 8.31
N ARG A 195 4.83 2.27 7.54
CA ARG A 195 4.37 1.23 6.62
C ARG A 195 4.13 1.85 5.26
N PRO A 196 4.98 1.56 4.26
CA PRO A 196 4.80 2.09 2.93
C PRO A 196 3.57 1.49 2.24
N GLU A 197 2.97 2.26 1.35
CA GLU A 197 2.12 1.73 0.30
C GLU A 197 3.01 1.06 -0.73
N ILE A 198 2.66 -0.17 -1.10
CA ILE A 198 3.41 -0.93 -2.10
C ILE A 198 2.78 -0.69 -3.46
N LEU A 199 3.60 -0.26 -4.41
CA LEU A 199 3.21 0.07 -5.79
C LEU A 199 4.08 -0.75 -6.74
N PRO A 200 3.60 -1.91 -7.24
CA PRO A 200 4.30 -2.62 -8.29
C PRO A 200 4.43 -1.76 -9.56
N ASN A 201 5.58 -1.83 -10.23
CA ASN A 201 5.85 -1.00 -11.42
C ASN A 201 4.95 -1.32 -12.62
N PHE A 202 4.22 -2.42 -12.60
CA PHE A 202 3.31 -2.84 -13.67
C PHE A 202 1.84 -2.44 -13.44
N THR A 203 1.50 -1.80 -12.32
CA THR A 203 0.18 -1.24 -12.02
C THR A 203 0.33 0.11 -11.34
N PHE A 204 -0.66 0.97 -11.52
CA PHE A 204 -0.75 2.24 -10.79
C PHE A 204 -1.74 2.17 -9.62
N THR A 205 -2.41 1.04 -9.46
CA THR A 205 -3.32 0.80 -8.33
C THR A 205 -2.53 0.69 -7.03
N ARG A 206 -2.91 1.51 -6.04
CA ARG A 206 -2.30 1.53 -4.71
C ARG A 206 -2.97 0.49 -3.82
N LEU A 207 -2.16 -0.25 -3.08
CA LEU A 207 -2.62 -1.16 -2.05
C LEU A 207 -2.11 -0.67 -0.69
N SER A 208 -3.01 -0.34 0.21
CA SER A 208 -2.63 -0.10 1.60
C SER A 208 -2.36 -1.44 2.29
N ALA A 209 -1.10 -1.73 2.57
CA ALA A 209 -0.70 -2.92 3.33
C ALA A 209 -0.99 -2.77 4.84
N GLN A 210 -1.45 -1.60 5.28
CA GLN A 210 -1.72 -1.33 6.69
C GLN A 210 -3.06 -1.91 7.12
N LEU A 211 -2.99 -2.77 8.13
CA LEU A 211 -4.17 -3.06 8.93
C LEU A 211 -4.49 -1.84 9.81
N PRO A 212 -5.75 -1.38 9.88
CA PRO A 212 -6.11 -0.27 10.74
C PRO A 212 -5.75 -0.57 12.21
N LYS A 213 -5.06 0.34 12.88
CA LYS A 213 -4.54 0.16 14.26
C LYS A 213 -5.65 -0.14 15.29
N ASP A 214 -6.86 0.38 15.04
CA ASP A 214 -8.00 0.30 15.97
C ASP A 214 -9.03 -0.75 15.53
N ALA A 215 -8.66 -1.63 14.59
CA ALA A 215 -9.58 -2.62 14.06
C ALA A 215 -9.50 -3.94 14.83
N GLU A 216 -10.66 -4.45 15.16
CA GLU A 216 -10.86 -5.78 15.70
C GLU A 216 -10.89 -6.80 14.55
N PHE A 217 -10.19 -7.91 14.72
CA PHE A 217 -10.22 -9.04 13.80
C PHE A 217 -11.58 -9.75 13.92
N ILE A 218 -12.24 -9.97 12.77
CA ILE A 218 -13.58 -10.59 12.72
C ILE A 218 -13.52 -11.97 12.06
N ASP A 219 -12.88 -12.07 10.88
CA ASP A 219 -12.86 -13.31 10.08
C ASP A 219 -11.66 -13.31 9.15
N GLU A 220 -11.23 -14.49 8.72
CA GLU A 220 -10.16 -14.66 7.74
C GLU A 220 -10.43 -15.87 6.88
N TYR A 221 -10.16 -15.76 5.58
CA TYR A 221 -10.31 -16.85 4.64
C TYR A 221 -9.41 -16.69 3.42
N GLU A 222 -9.20 -17.75 2.67
CA GLU A 222 -8.44 -17.75 1.43
C GLU A 222 -9.37 -17.85 0.22
N ILE A 223 -9.07 -17.03 -0.80
CA ILE A 223 -9.60 -17.21 -2.16
C ILE A 223 -8.62 -18.13 -2.88
N GLU A 224 -9.10 -19.29 -3.29
CA GLU A 224 -8.28 -20.26 -4.02
C GLU A 224 -8.50 -20.11 -5.53
N SER A 225 -7.41 -20.01 -6.26
CA SER A 225 -7.34 -20.09 -7.72
C SER A 225 -6.24 -21.09 -8.11
N ASP A 226 -6.26 -21.61 -9.33
CA ASP A 226 -5.40 -22.73 -9.78
C ASP A 226 -3.93 -22.67 -9.33
N PHE A 227 -3.36 -21.47 -9.32
CA PHE A 227 -1.93 -21.28 -8.99
C PHE A 227 -1.72 -20.29 -7.83
N GLU A 228 -2.77 -19.69 -7.31
CA GLU A 228 -2.72 -18.58 -6.35
C GLU A 228 -3.60 -18.89 -5.14
N LYS A 229 -3.12 -18.48 -3.98
CA LYS A 229 -3.90 -18.39 -2.73
C LYS A 229 -3.83 -16.96 -2.25
N ILE A 230 -4.97 -16.35 -2.03
CA ILE A 230 -5.10 -14.94 -1.69
C ILE A 230 -5.80 -14.83 -0.36
N LEU A 231 -5.10 -14.29 0.62
CA LEU A 231 -5.62 -14.11 1.96
C LEU A 231 -6.53 -12.88 2.01
N VAL A 232 -7.71 -13.05 2.58
CA VAL A 232 -8.67 -11.99 2.89
C VAL A 232 -8.89 -11.96 4.39
N THR A 233 -8.72 -10.79 4.98
CA THR A 233 -8.94 -10.54 6.40
C THR A 233 -10.07 -9.52 6.57
N ILE A 234 -11.10 -9.86 7.32
CA ILE A 234 -12.22 -8.97 7.64
C ILE A 234 -12.00 -8.34 9.01
N LEU A 235 -12.04 -7.03 9.05
CA LEU A 235 -11.78 -6.24 10.25
C LEU A 235 -12.95 -5.29 10.53
N LYS A 236 -13.12 -4.89 11.79
CA LYS A 236 -14.11 -3.90 12.23
C LYS A 236 -13.45 -2.82 13.05
N ARG A 237 -13.60 -1.55 12.66
CA ARG A 237 -13.22 -0.41 13.49
C ARG A 237 -14.32 -0.08 14.48
N LYS A 238 -13.96 0.31 15.71
CA LYS A 238 -14.92 0.61 16.78
C LYS A 238 -15.92 1.73 16.43
N ASN A 239 -15.49 2.70 15.63
CA ASN A 239 -16.28 3.90 15.30
C ASN A 239 -16.76 3.91 13.84
N ASP A 240 -16.61 2.82 13.10
CA ASP A 240 -17.04 2.72 11.70
C ASP A 240 -18.26 1.81 11.60
N SER A 241 -19.26 2.22 10.79
CA SER A 241 -20.42 1.39 10.52
C SER A 241 -20.08 0.24 9.57
N LYS A 242 -19.12 0.42 8.67
CA LYS A 242 -18.70 -0.54 7.65
C LYS A 242 -17.58 -1.45 8.15
N TYR A 243 -17.50 -2.64 7.59
CA TYR A 243 -16.38 -3.55 7.76
C TYR A 243 -15.24 -3.16 6.82
N PHE A 244 -14.05 -3.62 7.13
CA PHE A 244 -12.87 -3.43 6.31
C PHE A 244 -12.46 -4.79 5.70
N TYR A 245 -12.46 -4.85 4.38
CA TYR A 245 -12.08 -6.01 3.59
C TYR A 245 -10.62 -5.83 3.15
N HIS A 246 -9.71 -6.43 3.90
CA HIS A 246 -8.29 -6.37 3.62
C HIS A 246 -7.86 -7.57 2.79
N ILE A 247 -7.34 -7.32 1.60
CA ILE A 247 -6.86 -8.34 0.68
C ILE A 247 -5.38 -8.11 0.37
N MET A 248 -4.62 -9.22 0.24
CA MET A 248 -3.22 -9.18 -0.17
C MET A 248 -3.02 -9.99 -1.46
N PRO A 249 -3.16 -9.35 -2.63
CA PRO A 249 -2.96 -10.00 -3.91
C PRO A 249 -1.52 -10.50 -4.10
N PRO A 250 -1.31 -11.60 -4.83
CA PRO A 250 0.01 -12.22 -4.98
C PRO A 250 1.03 -11.31 -5.64
N GLU A 251 0.62 -10.41 -6.52
CA GLU A 251 1.49 -9.42 -7.16
C GLU A 251 2.15 -8.43 -6.20
N TYR A 252 1.62 -8.25 -5.00
CA TYR A 252 2.18 -7.35 -3.99
C TYR A 252 3.15 -8.05 -3.01
N VAL A 253 3.21 -9.39 -3.04
CA VAL A 253 4.09 -10.21 -2.18
C VAL A 253 5.18 -10.94 -2.96
N LEU A 254 5.34 -10.68 -4.26
CA LEU A 254 6.39 -11.28 -5.08
C LEU A 254 7.79 -10.86 -4.62
N SER A 255 8.79 -11.70 -4.87
CA SER A 255 10.20 -11.34 -4.70
C SER A 255 10.63 -10.28 -5.73
N GLU A 256 11.71 -9.54 -5.45
CA GLU A 256 12.26 -8.55 -6.37
C GLU A 256 12.65 -9.16 -7.73
N GLU A 257 13.15 -10.40 -7.74
CA GLU A 257 13.49 -11.13 -8.97
C GLU A 257 12.24 -11.40 -9.82
N HIS A 258 11.13 -11.80 -9.20
CA HIS A 258 9.87 -12.04 -9.89
C HIS A 258 9.26 -10.73 -10.42
N HIS A 259 9.33 -9.63 -9.66
CA HIS A 259 8.94 -8.31 -10.14
C HIS A 259 9.77 -7.87 -11.33
N TYR A 260 11.09 -8.09 -11.28
CA TYR A 260 11.99 -7.77 -12.39
C TYR A 260 11.61 -8.53 -13.67
N LEU A 261 11.32 -9.84 -13.56
CA LEU A 261 10.88 -10.65 -14.70
C LEU A 261 9.54 -10.16 -15.26
N LEU A 262 8.56 -9.84 -14.40
CA LEU A 262 7.27 -9.30 -14.83
C LEU A 262 7.42 -7.96 -15.57
N ASN A 263 8.28 -7.07 -15.08
CA ASN A 263 8.53 -5.78 -15.73
C ASN A 263 9.18 -5.95 -17.11
N LEU A 264 10.15 -6.85 -17.24
CA LEU A 264 10.77 -7.18 -18.54
C LEU A 264 9.73 -7.76 -19.49
N ALA A 265 8.97 -8.75 -19.05
CA ALA A 265 7.96 -9.41 -19.86
C ALA A 265 6.85 -8.43 -20.31
N ARG A 266 6.42 -7.54 -19.42
CA ARG A 266 5.44 -6.48 -19.76
C ARG A 266 5.97 -5.56 -20.85
N ASN A 267 7.22 -5.11 -20.75
CA ASN A 267 7.83 -4.24 -21.78
C ASN A 267 7.83 -4.92 -23.15
N VAL A 268 8.22 -6.19 -23.21
CA VAL A 268 8.21 -6.97 -24.47
C VAL A 268 6.79 -7.15 -24.98
N LEU A 269 5.80 -7.47 -24.10
CA LEU A 269 4.40 -7.61 -24.50
C LEU A 269 3.78 -6.29 -24.99
N SER A 270 4.19 -5.15 -24.44
CA SER A 270 3.68 -3.84 -24.87
C SER A 270 4.09 -3.48 -26.31
N GLU A 271 5.19 -4.06 -26.80
CA GLU A 271 5.67 -3.92 -28.18
C GLU A 271 4.94 -4.90 -29.14
N HIS A 272 4.35 -5.96 -28.58
CA HIS A 272 3.63 -6.96 -29.36
C HIS A 272 2.18 -6.50 -29.64
N ARG A 273 1.91 -6.17 -30.92
CA ARG A 273 0.55 -5.81 -31.35
C ARG A 273 -0.21 -7.08 -31.76
N PRO A 274 -1.29 -7.46 -31.03
CA PRO A 274 -2.11 -8.59 -31.43
C PRO A 274 -2.76 -8.34 -32.80
N LYS A 275 -2.85 -9.37 -33.61
CA LYS A 275 -3.54 -9.30 -34.91
C LYS A 275 -5.05 -9.16 -34.69
N ALA A 276 -5.72 -8.39 -35.53
CA ALA A 276 -7.15 -8.09 -35.39
C ALA A 276 -8.06 -9.33 -35.29
N GLY A 277 -7.67 -10.48 -35.86
CA GLY A 277 -8.41 -11.74 -35.75
C GLY A 277 -8.25 -12.50 -34.44
N GLU A 278 -7.28 -12.13 -33.58
CA GLU A 278 -7.03 -12.80 -32.28
C GLU A 278 -7.93 -12.26 -31.16
N LEU A 279 -8.65 -11.16 -31.41
CA LEU A 279 -9.47 -10.45 -30.42
C LEU A 279 -10.96 -10.78 -30.46
N THR A 280 -11.40 -11.68 -31.36
CA THR A 280 -12.83 -11.98 -31.59
C THR A 280 -13.47 -12.84 -30.50
N ASP A 281 -12.69 -13.68 -29.82
CA ASP A 281 -13.17 -14.53 -28.72
C ASP A 281 -12.34 -14.23 -27.46
N PRO A 282 -12.91 -13.59 -26.42
CA PRO A 282 -12.20 -13.22 -25.21
C PRO A 282 -11.52 -14.40 -24.49
N SER A 283 -12.17 -15.56 -24.46
CA SER A 283 -11.65 -16.75 -23.76
C SER A 283 -10.45 -17.33 -24.51
N ARG A 284 -10.55 -17.45 -25.82
CA ARG A 284 -9.45 -17.92 -26.68
C ARG A 284 -8.28 -16.95 -26.67
N THR A 285 -8.56 -15.65 -26.74
CA THR A 285 -7.55 -14.59 -26.65
C THR A 285 -6.76 -14.73 -25.35
N ARG A 286 -7.47 -14.90 -24.21
CA ARG A 286 -6.83 -15.04 -22.91
C ARG A 286 -5.90 -16.24 -22.84
N GLN A 287 -6.33 -17.41 -23.36
CA GLN A 287 -5.51 -18.62 -23.38
C GLN A 287 -4.26 -18.44 -24.26
N VAL A 288 -4.38 -17.80 -25.42
CA VAL A 288 -3.24 -17.50 -26.30
C VAL A 288 -2.24 -16.58 -25.58
N PHE A 289 -2.72 -15.50 -24.98
CA PHE A 289 -1.86 -14.58 -24.22
C PHE A 289 -1.23 -15.23 -23.00
N PHE A 290 -1.92 -16.14 -22.32
CA PHE A 290 -1.35 -16.90 -21.21
C PHE A 290 -0.17 -17.77 -21.68
N ASN A 291 -0.29 -18.47 -22.80
CA ASN A 291 0.79 -19.28 -23.35
C ASN A 291 1.98 -18.41 -23.77
N ILE A 292 1.74 -17.30 -24.46
CA ILE A 292 2.78 -16.34 -24.85
C ILE A 292 3.49 -15.77 -23.60
N ALA A 293 2.72 -15.35 -22.60
CA ALA A 293 3.25 -14.81 -21.36
C ALA A 293 4.12 -15.83 -20.61
N ARG A 294 3.64 -17.08 -20.53
CA ARG A 294 4.36 -18.18 -19.89
C ARG A 294 5.69 -18.47 -20.59
N ASP A 295 5.66 -18.63 -21.91
CA ASP A 295 6.84 -18.95 -22.70
C ASP A 295 7.86 -17.79 -22.62
N MET A 296 7.40 -16.55 -22.68
CA MET A 296 8.23 -15.37 -22.52
C MET A 296 8.87 -15.26 -21.14
N VAL A 297 8.09 -15.44 -20.06
CA VAL A 297 8.63 -15.43 -18.69
C VAL A 297 9.67 -16.53 -18.51
N SER A 298 9.42 -17.74 -19.08
CA SER A 298 10.37 -18.86 -19.05
C SER A 298 11.69 -18.51 -19.76
N GLU A 299 11.62 -17.93 -20.96
CA GLU A 299 12.80 -17.52 -21.72
C GLU A 299 13.59 -16.44 -20.96
N LEU A 300 12.91 -15.41 -20.45
CA LEU A 300 13.54 -14.34 -19.68
C LEU A 300 14.19 -14.86 -18.38
N ALA A 301 13.55 -15.79 -17.69
CA ALA A 301 14.08 -16.41 -16.48
C ALA A 301 15.37 -17.20 -16.80
N ASN A 302 15.37 -17.99 -17.89
CA ASN A 302 16.55 -18.73 -18.34
C ASN A 302 17.71 -17.78 -18.71
N ASN A 303 17.42 -16.72 -19.44
CA ASN A 303 18.43 -15.70 -19.85
C ASN A 303 19.04 -14.98 -18.63
N LYS A 304 18.27 -14.80 -17.56
CA LYS A 304 18.70 -14.14 -16.32
C LYS A 304 19.19 -15.15 -15.25
N LYS A 305 19.19 -16.44 -15.57
CA LYS A 305 19.56 -17.54 -14.64
C LYS A 305 18.73 -17.54 -13.35
N ILE A 306 17.46 -17.19 -13.45
CA ILE A 306 16.50 -17.23 -12.35
C ILE A 306 15.75 -18.57 -12.45
N ASN A 307 15.83 -19.37 -11.40
CA ASN A 307 15.14 -20.66 -11.36
C ASN A 307 13.68 -20.45 -10.92
N LEU A 308 12.75 -20.86 -11.78
CA LEU A 308 11.31 -20.81 -11.49
C LEU A 308 10.75 -22.25 -11.43
N SER A 309 9.97 -22.54 -10.42
CA SER A 309 9.12 -23.73 -10.42
C SER A 309 7.98 -23.58 -11.44
N HIS A 310 7.41 -24.69 -11.88
CA HIS A 310 6.27 -24.68 -12.80
C HIS A 310 5.08 -23.87 -12.24
N ARG A 311 4.85 -23.93 -10.93
CA ARG A 311 3.79 -23.17 -10.26
C ARG A 311 4.05 -21.66 -10.28
N GLU A 312 5.28 -21.25 -10.00
CA GLU A 312 5.69 -19.83 -10.06
C GLU A 312 5.60 -19.27 -11.47
N LEU A 313 6.08 -20.03 -12.47
CA LEU A 313 6.00 -19.66 -13.88
C LEU A 313 4.55 -19.39 -14.30
N ASN A 314 3.63 -20.30 -14.00
CA ASN A 314 2.22 -20.13 -14.33
C ASN A 314 1.57 -18.98 -13.55
N ARG A 315 1.94 -18.78 -12.27
CA ARG A 315 1.49 -17.64 -11.46
C ARG A 315 1.93 -16.31 -12.07
N LEU A 316 3.19 -16.19 -12.46
CA LEU A 316 3.71 -14.96 -13.10
C LEU A 316 3.04 -14.69 -14.44
N ALA A 317 2.84 -15.72 -15.26
CA ALA A 317 2.11 -15.61 -16.52
C ALA A 317 0.67 -15.16 -16.30
N LYS A 318 -0.02 -15.69 -15.29
CA LYS A 318 -1.40 -15.30 -14.93
C LYS A 318 -1.49 -13.84 -14.48
N ILE A 319 -0.56 -13.39 -13.63
CA ILE A 319 -0.47 -11.98 -13.20
C ILE A 319 -0.23 -11.08 -14.42
N LEU A 320 0.66 -11.45 -15.32
CA LEU A 320 0.96 -10.66 -16.51
C LEU A 320 -0.27 -10.51 -17.43
N VAL A 321 -1.01 -11.59 -17.68
CA VAL A 321 -2.25 -11.56 -18.46
C VAL A 321 -3.32 -10.70 -17.79
N ARG A 322 -3.51 -10.84 -16.47
CA ARG A 322 -4.46 -10.06 -15.67
C ARG A 322 -4.24 -8.56 -15.80
N HIS A 323 -2.99 -8.12 -15.78
CA HIS A 323 -2.63 -6.70 -15.87
C HIS A 323 -2.46 -6.16 -17.29
N THR A 324 -2.36 -7.01 -18.31
CA THR A 324 -2.26 -6.59 -19.72
C THR A 324 -3.60 -6.55 -20.41
N ILE A 325 -4.22 -7.71 -20.64
CA ILE A 325 -5.52 -7.83 -21.31
C ILE A 325 -6.69 -7.90 -20.35
N GLY A 326 -6.47 -8.27 -19.09
CA GLY A 326 -7.49 -8.37 -18.05
C GLY A 326 -7.77 -7.05 -17.34
N PHE A 327 -8.59 -7.14 -16.28
CA PHE A 327 -9.05 -6.01 -15.48
C PHE A 327 -8.26 -5.84 -14.15
N GLY A 328 -7.05 -6.40 -14.08
CA GLY A 328 -6.20 -6.26 -12.90
C GLY A 328 -6.86 -6.80 -11.63
N LEU A 329 -6.79 -6.03 -10.53
CA LEU A 329 -7.32 -6.46 -9.23
C LEU A 329 -8.85 -6.66 -9.20
N ILE A 330 -9.60 -6.09 -10.14
CA ILE A 330 -11.05 -6.35 -10.25
C ILE A 330 -11.32 -7.84 -10.48
N GLU A 331 -10.50 -8.53 -11.27
CA GLU A 331 -10.66 -9.96 -11.49
C GLU A 331 -10.45 -10.80 -10.24
N ILE A 332 -9.53 -10.36 -9.36
CA ILE A 332 -9.30 -11.01 -8.06
C ILE A 332 -10.53 -10.84 -7.17
N LEU A 333 -11.08 -9.63 -7.09
CA LEU A 333 -12.29 -9.39 -6.32
C LEU A 333 -13.49 -10.17 -6.89
N LEU A 334 -13.62 -10.27 -8.22
CA LEU A 334 -14.66 -11.06 -8.85
C LEU A 334 -14.48 -12.58 -8.68
N SER A 335 -13.27 -13.06 -8.38
CA SER A 335 -13.04 -14.47 -8.08
C SER A 335 -13.50 -14.88 -6.68
N ASP A 336 -13.74 -13.92 -5.78
CA ASP A 336 -14.32 -14.21 -4.46
C ASP A 336 -15.84 -14.41 -4.62
N ASP A 337 -16.31 -15.64 -4.38
CA ASP A 337 -17.72 -16.04 -4.49
C ASP A 337 -18.61 -15.44 -3.37
N ARG A 338 -18.00 -14.92 -2.31
CA ARG A 338 -18.66 -14.23 -1.19
C ARG A 338 -18.99 -12.76 -1.52
N LEU A 339 -18.41 -12.20 -2.58
CA LEU A 339 -18.70 -10.85 -3.02
C LEU A 339 -19.88 -10.83 -4.02
N GLN A 340 -20.79 -9.89 -3.83
CA GLN A 340 -21.96 -9.66 -4.69
C GLN A 340 -21.74 -8.48 -5.63
N ASP A 341 -21.37 -7.33 -5.09
CA ASP A 341 -21.14 -6.10 -5.83
C ASP A 341 -19.73 -5.55 -5.53
N ILE A 342 -19.09 -4.95 -6.53
CA ILE A 342 -17.85 -4.22 -6.44
C ILE A 342 -18.11 -2.83 -7.02
N VAL A 343 -17.87 -1.78 -6.24
CA VAL A 343 -18.21 -0.40 -6.59
C VAL A 343 -17.00 0.50 -6.51
N LEU A 344 -16.77 1.24 -7.59
CA LEU A 344 -15.72 2.24 -7.69
C LEU A 344 -16.36 3.61 -7.89
N ASN A 345 -16.34 4.43 -6.86
CA ASN A 345 -16.95 5.76 -6.90
C ASN A 345 -15.95 6.80 -7.42
N ALA A 346 -16.45 7.74 -8.20
CA ALA A 346 -15.67 8.91 -8.61
C ALA A 346 -15.47 9.91 -7.46
N PRO A 347 -14.31 10.58 -7.37
CA PRO A 347 -13.10 10.39 -8.17
C PRO A 347 -12.33 9.12 -7.76
N ILE A 348 -12.07 8.23 -8.70
CA ILE A 348 -11.53 6.89 -8.45
C ILE A 348 -10.19 6.94 -7.69
N SER A 349 -9.28 7.83 -8.07
CA SER A 349 -7.94 7.90 -7.47
C SER A 349 -7.93 8.33 -5.98
N LEU A 350 -9.05 8.82 -5.46
CA LEU A 350 -9.17 9.27 -4.07
C LEU A 350 -9.98 8.30 -3.20
N ASN A 351 -10.82 7.48 -3.83
CA ASN A 351 -11.72 6.58 -3.13
C ASN A 351 -11.20 5.13 -3.20
N PRO A 352 -11.27 4.37 -2.10
CA PRO A 352 -11.04 2.94 -2.12
C PRO A 352 -12.16 2.23 -2.90
N ILE A 353 -11.91 1.00 -3.31
CA ILE A 353 -12.96 0.13 -3.83
C ILE A 353 -13.88 -0.28 -2.68
N PHE A 354 -15.17 -0.23 -2.91
CA PHE A 354 -16.19 -0.75 -2.01
C PHE A 354 -16.69 -2.10 -2.52
N VAL A 355 -16.94 -3.02 -1.61
CA VAL A 355 -17.47 -4.34 -1.94
C VAL A 355 -18.65 -4.68 -1.06
N ARG A 356 -19.63 -5.42 -1.62
CA ARG A 356 -20.72 -5.99 -0.85
C ARG A 356 -20.47 -7.48 -0.62
N HIS A 357 -20.21 -7.81 0.63
CA HIS A 357 -19.95 -9.16 1.07
C HIS A 357 -21.24 -9.83 1.57
N GLU A 358 -21.46 -11.11 1.28
CA GLU A 358 -22.71 -11.83 1.60
C GLU A 358 -23.03 -11.86 3.10
N LYS A 359 -22.00 -11.87 3.98
CA LYS A 359 -22.13 -11.96 5.45
C LYS A 359 -21.94 -10.60 6.14
N PHE A 360 -21.09 -9.75 5.60
CA PHE A 360 -20.66 -8.50 6.25
C PHE A 360 -21.22 -7.24 5.58
N GLU A 361 -22.10 -7.41 4.58
CA GLU A 361 -22.72 -6.34 3.81
C GLU A 361 -21.68 -5.40 3.16
N GLU A 362 -21.78 -4.08 3.36
CA GLU A 362 -20.85 -3.14 2.77
C GLU A 362 -19.49 -3.12 3.48
N CYS A 363 -18.44 -3.36 2.72
CA CYS A 363 -17.05 -3.31 3.19
C CYS A 363 -16.24 -2.30 2.38
N ILE A 364 -15.24 -1.71 3.04
CA ILE A 364 -14.23 -0.85 2.44
C ILE A 364 -12.99 -1.70 2.19
N THR A 365 -12.45 -1.70 0.97
CA THR A 365 -11.21 -2.44 0.69
C THR A 365 -9.96 -1.61 0.99
N ASN A 366 -8.81 -2.28 1.02
CA ASN A 366 -7.50 -1.63 1.06
C ASN A 366 -6.95 -1.26 -0.34
N ILE A 367 -7.78 -1.32 -1.39
CA ILE A 367 -7.39 -1.06 -2.78
C ILE A 367 -7.87 0.34 -3.18
N ILE A 368 -6.95 1.17 -3.67
CA ILE A 368 -7.24 2.49 -4.26
C ILE A 368 -6.77 2.46 -5.71
N PRO A 369 -7.68 2.34 -6.69
CA PRO A 369 -7.31 2.30 -8.09
C PRO A 369 -6.82 3.64 -8.59
N SER A 370 -5.99 3.63 -9.64
CA SER A 370 -5.55 4.85 -10.30
C SER A 370 -6.53 5.28 -11.40
N PHE A 371 -6.38 6.53 -11.83
CA PHE A 371 -7.12 7.06 -12.98
C PHE A 371 -6.72 6.34 -14.28
N GLU A 372 -5.43 6.00 -14.43
CA GLU A 372 -4.89 5.29 -15.57
C GLU A 372 -5.47 3.87 -15.70
N ASP A 373 -5.54 3.13 -14.58
CA ASP A 373 -6.16 1.80 -14.55
C ASP A 373 -7.65 1.90 -14.91
N ALA A 374 -8.36 2.87 -14.34
CA ALA A 374 -9.76 3.10 -14.64
C ALA A 374 -10.01 3.40 -16.13
N ASN A 375 -9.21 4.28 -16.74
CA ASN A 375 -9.31 4.55 -18.19
C ASN A 375 -8.98 3.32 -19.04
N SER A 376 -8.01 2.52 -18.64
CA SER A 376 -7.69 1.26 -19.29
C SER A 376 -8.88 0.30 -19.26
N TRP A 377 -9.58 0.20 -18.12
CA TRP A 377 -10.80 -0.62 -18.01
C TRP A 377 -11.92 -0.08 -18.88
N ALA A 378 -12.13 1.23 -18.96
CA ALA A 378 -13.11 1.84 -19.86
C ALA A 378 -12.83 1.48 -21.35
N ALA A 379 -11.56 1.55 -21.75
CA ALA A 379 -11.16 1.17 -23.11
C ALA A 379 -11.41 -0.32 -23.39
N LYS A 380 -11.12 -1.20 -22.44
CA LYS A 380 -11.38 -2.65 -22.55
C LYS A 380 -12.89 -2.94 -22.59
N LEU A 381 -13.71 -2.25 -21.79
CA LEU A 381 -15.16 -2.38 -21.80
C LEU A 381 -15.75 -1.99 -23.16
N ARG A 382 -15.33 -0.87 -23.74
CA ARG A 382 -15.74 -0.45 -25.09
C ARG A 382 -15.38 -1.50 -26.14
N LEU A 383 -14.16 -2.04 -26.06
CA LEU A 383 -13.68 -3.04 -27.01
C LEU A 383 -14.47 -4.35 -26.92
N GLN A 384 -14.70 -4.85 -25.70
CA GLN A 384 -15.36 -6.14 -25.47
C GLN A 384 -16.87 -6.08 -25.70
N SER A 385 -17.52 -4.96 -25.34
CA SER A 385 -18.96 -4.78 -25.53
C SER A 385 -19.35 -4.31 -26.94
N ALA A 386 -18.39 -3.82 -27.71
CA ALA A 386 -18.61 -3.10 -28.97
C ALA A 386 -19.62 -1.92 -28.84
N ARG A 387 -19.69 -1.31 -27.65
CA ARG A 387 -20.55 -0.18 -27.34
C ARG A 387 -19.74 1.07 -27.02
N PRO A 388 -20.22 2.25 -27.42
CA PRO A 388 -19.54 3.50 -27.05
C PRO A 388 -19.65 3.79 -25.54
N LEU A 389 -18.64 4.46 -25.02
CA LEU A 389 -18.65 5.10 -23.71
C LEU A 389 -17.89 6.42 -23.90
N ASP A 390 -18.62 7.48 -24.16
CA ASP A 390 -18.15 8.83 -24.49
C ASP A 390 -19.16 9.88 -23.99
N GLU A 391 -18.90 11.16 -24.18
CA GLU A 391 -19.78 12.24 -23.74
C GLU A 391 -21.20 12.16 -24.32
N ALA A 392 -21.36 11.63 -25.54
CA ALA A 392 -22.65 11.43 -26.15
C ALA A 392 -23.38 10.18 -25.63
N ASN A 393 -22.62 9.19 -25.16
CA ASN A 393 -23.09 7.93 -24.59
C ASN A 393 -22.43 7.70 -23.25
N PRO A 394 -22.81 8.47 -22.21
CA PRO A 394 -22.08 8.48 -20.93
C PRO A 394 -22.35 7.28 -20.03
N ILE A 395 -23.20 6.35 -20.45
CA ILE A 395 -23.53 5.11 -19.73
C ILE A 395 -23.21 3.91 -20.61
N LEU A 396 -22.47 2.95 -20.05
CA LEU A 396 -22.27 1.65 -20.65
C LEU A 396 -22.71 0.57 -19.65
N ASP A 397 -23.65 -0.27 -20.06
CA ASP A 397 -24.13 -1.42 -19.26
C ASP A 397 -23.96 -2.69 -20.11
N THR A 398 -23.21 -3.66 -19.62
CA THR A 398 -22.87 -4.88 -20.36
C THR A 398 -22.58 -6.05 -19.41
N ASP A 399 -22.71 -7.27 -19.94
CA ASP A 399 -22.25 -8.47 -19.26
C ASP A 399 -20.84 -8.83 -19.73
N LEU A 400 -19.96 -9.13 -18.78
CA LEU A 400 -18.61 -9.61 -19.03
C LEU A 400 -18.42 -11.01 -18.46
N THR A 401 -17.68 -11.82 -19.21
CA THR A 401 -17.20 -13.13 -18.75
C THR A 401 -15.70 -13.02 -18.45
N PHE A 402 -15.33 -13.35 -17.23
CA PHE A 402 -13.96 -13.48 -16.76
C PHE A 402 -13.59 -14.97 -16.70
N GLU A 403 -12.32 -15.28 -16.37
CA GLU A 403 -11.85 -16.66 -16.34
C GLU A 403 -12.71 -17.56 -15.44
N ASN A 404 -12.97 -17.12 -14.20
CA ASN A 404 -13.70 -17.91 -13.19
C ASN A 404 -14.98 -17.20 -12.69
N SER A 405 -15.46 -16.20 -13.39
CA SER A 405 -16.65 -15.46 -12.96
C SER A 405 -17.35 -14.75 -14.12
N ARG A 406 -18.59 -14.36 -13.90
CA ARG A 406 -19.35 -13.49 -14.78
C ARG A 406 -19.89 -12.32 -13.99
N ALA A 407 -19.91 -11.15 -14.59
CA ALA A 407 -20.45 -9.95 -13.95
C ALA A 407 -21.18 -9.06 -14.95
N ARG A 408 -22.27 -8.45 -14.50
CA ARG A 408 -22.86 -7.29 -15.15
C ARG A 408 -22.07 -6.07 -14.73
N VAL A 409 -21.67 -5.27 -15.69
CA VAL A 409 -20.83 -4.09 -15.47
C VAL A 409 -21.57 -2.87 -15.96
N ALA A 410 -21.77 -1.91 -15.07
CA ALA A 410 -22.21 -0.58 -15.41
C ALA A 410 -21.05 0.41 -15.22
N ALA A 411 -20.80 1.23 -16.24
CA ALA A 411 -19.83 2.31 -16.21
C ALA A 411 -20.50 3.63 -16.55
N ILE A 412 -20.16 4.71 -15.85
CA ILE A 412 -20.63 6.06 -16.13
C ILE A 412 -19.47 7.04 -16.18
N ILE A 413 -19.59 8.04 -17.08
CA ILE A 413 -18.61 9.11 -17.25
C ILE A 413 -19.29 10.48 -17.30
N GLU A 414 -18.51 11.55 -17.48
CA GLU A 414 -19.05 12.87 -17.78
C GLU A 414 -19.94 12.85 -19.03
N PRO A 415 -21.06 13.64 -19.05
CA PRO A 415 -21.46 14.63 -18.05
C PRO A 415 -22.29 14.08 -16.87
N LEU A 416 -22.68 12.81 -16.88
CA LEU A 416 -23.52 12.22 -15.82
C LEU A 416 -22.77 11.98 -14.51
N SER A 417 -21.47 11.79 -14.58
CA SER A 417 -20.59 11.71 -13.40
C SER A 417 -19.58 12.86 -13.44
N PRO A 418 -19.89 14.02 -12.83
CA PRO A 418 -19.02 15.20 -12.89
C PRO A 418 -17.62 15.01 -12.29
N SER A 419 -17.45 14.01 -11.45
CA SER A 419 -16.18 13.67 -10.82
C SER A 419 -15.37 12.62 -11.62
N GLY A 420 -15.79 12.30 -12.85
CA GLY A 420 -15.14 11.35 -13.74
C GLY A 420 -15.75 9.95 -13.73
N LEU A 421 -14.95 8.96 -14.08
CA LEU A 421 -15.37 7.56 -14.19
C LEU A 421 -15.87 6.99 -12.85
N ALA A 422 -16.96 6.20 -12.94
CA ALA A 422 -17.42 5.35 -11.87
C ALA A 422 -17.87 3.99 -12.44
N TYR A 423 -17.74 2.93 -11.64
CA TYR A 423 -18.06 1.56 -12.04
C TYR A 423 -18.86 0.83 -10.98
N ALA A 424 -19.76 -0.04 -11.43
CA ALA A 424 -20.40 -1.03 -10.61
C ALA A 424 -20.31 -2.40 -11.33
N PHE A 425 -19.71 -3.37 -10.65
CA PHE A 425 -19.65 -4.76 -11.11
C PHE A 425 -20.55 -5.58 -10.21
N ARG A 426 -21.57 -6.20 -10.78
CA ARG A 426 -22.44 -7.15 -10.10
C ARG A 426 -22.09 -8.56 -10.51
N ARG A 427 -21.51 -9.32 -9.59
CA ARG A 427 -21.12 -10.71 -9.85
C ARG A 427 -22.33 -11.58 -10.04
N HIS A 428 -22.36 -12.34 -11.13
CA HIS A 428 -23.35 -13.41 -11.30
C HIS A 428 -22.98 -14.59 -10.39
N ARG A 429 -23.97 -15.18 -9.77
CA ARG A 429 -23.78 -16.39 -9.00
C ARG A 429 -23.49 -17.57 -9.90
N ASP A 430 -22.52 -18.41 -9.53
CA ASP A 430 -22.19 -19.64 -10.27
C ASP A 430 -23.32 -20.69 -10.10
N LYS A 431 -23.96 -20.68 -8.94
CA LYS A 431 -25.11 -21.51 -8.63
C LYS A 431 -26.36 -20.62 -8.55
N PRO A 432 -27.29 -20.75 -9.54
CA PRO A 432 -28.49 -19.94 -9.52
C PRO A 432 -29.39 -20.29 -8.34
N TRP A 433 -30.20 -19.33 -7.93
CA TRP A 433 -31.22 -19.58 -6.93
C TRP A 433 -32.26 -20.55 -7.52
N THR A 434 -32.59 -21.59 -6.74
CA THR A 434 -33.60 -22.59 -7.10
C THR A 434 -34.77 -22.49 -6.14
N LEU A 435 -35.96 -22.93 -6.55
CA LEU A 435 -37.12 -22.98 -5.65
C LEU A 435 -36.86 -23.78 -4.36
N PRO A 436 -36.18 -24.95 -4.40
CA PRO A 436 -35.78 -25.63 -3.16
C PRO A 436 -34.85 -24.79 -2.25
N LEU A 437 -33.94 -23.99 -2.81
CA LEU A 437 -33.07 -23.12 -2.04
C LEU A 437 -33.85 -21.99 -1.37
N PHE A 438 -34.83 -21.38 -2.04
CA PHE A 438 -35.72 -20.39 -1.44
C PHE A 438 -36.51 -20.97 -0.26
N VAL A 439 -37.03 -22.21 -0.39
CA VAL A 439 -37.72 -22.90 0.71
C VAL A 439 -36.76 -23.19 1.85
N HIS A 440 -35.56 -23.70 1.57
CA HIS A 440 -34.54 -23.97 2.59
C HIS A 440 -34.12 -22.72 3.37
N LYS A 441 -33.98 -21.59 2.67
CA LYS A 441 -33.67 -20.29 3.28
C LYS A 441 -34.88 -19.62 3.94
N LYS A 442 -36.06 -20.26 3.93
CA LYS A 442 -37.33 -19.76 4.49
C LYS A 442 -37.81 -18.43 3.87
N MET A 443 -37.41 -18.14 2.64
CA MET A 443 -37.86 -16.96 1.90
C MET A 443 -39.29 -17.15 1.37
N ILE A 444 -39.62 -18.38 0.97
CA ILE A 444 -40.97 -18.80 0.57
C ILE A 444 -41.26 -20.14 1.21
N ASN A 445 -42.54 -20.48 1.35
CA ASN A 445 -42.94 -21.81 1.81
C ASN A 445 -43.11 -22.76 0.58
N SER A 446 -43.26 -24.06 0.84
CA SER A 446 -43.40 -25.08 -0.20
C SER A 446 -44.65 -24.89 -1.07
N PHE A 447 -45.74 -24.35 -0.48
CA PHE A 447 -46.95 -24.04 -1.21
C PHE A 447 -46.72 -22.94 -2.25
N ALA A 448 -46.08 -21.83 -1.83
CA ALA A 448 -45.75 -20.74 -2.74
C ALA A 448 -44.79 -21.21 -3.86
N ALA A 449 -43.78 -22.04 -3.52
CA ALA A 449 -42.88 -22.62 -4.50
C ALA A 449 -43.64 -23.49 -5.55
N GLY A 450 -44.54 -24.35 -5.09
CA GLY A 450 -45.37 -25.16 -5.97
C GLY A 450 -46.31 -24.33 -6.86
N LEU A 451 -46.94 -23.28 -6.30
CA LEU A 451 -47.80 -22.37 -7.06
C LEU A 451 -47.01 -21.62 -8.15
N LEU A 452 -45.81 -21.09 -7.81
CA LEU A 452 -44.93 -20.43 -8.77
C LEU A 452 -44.49 -21.36 -9.89
N SER A 453 -44.12 -22.61 -9.60
CA SER A 453 -43.76 -23.62 -10.59
C SER A 453 -44.99 -23.89 -11.52
N PHE A 454 -46.15 -24.10 -10.95
CA PHE A 454 -47.37 -24.32 -11.71
C PHE A 454 -47.74 -23.15 -12.66
N LEU A 455 -47.61 -21.90 -12.16
CA LEU A 455 -47.92 -20.72 -12.98
C LEU A 455 -46.92 -20.55 -14.12
N ILE A 456 -45.65 -20.78 -13.88
CA ILE A 456 -44.57 -20.66 -14.90
C ILE A 456 -44.73 -21.76 -15.95
N ASP A 457 -44.92 -23.01 -15.52
CA ASP A 457 -45.13 -24.13 -16.44
C ASP A 457 -46.37 -23.94 -17.36
N ASN A 458 -47.36 -23.25 -16.85
CA ASN A 458 -48.55 -22.89 -17.63
C ASN A 458 -48.45 -21.53 -18.34
N SER A 459 -47.27 -20.96 -18.48
CA SER A 459 -47.00 -19.71 -19.21
C SER A 459 -47.89 -18.53 -18.75
N ARG A 460 -48.14 -18.43 -17.42
CA ARG A 460 -48.92 -17.33 -16.85
C ARG A 460 -48.05 -16.12 -16.59
N THR A 461 -48.63 -14.95 -16.78
CA THR A 461 -47.94 -13.68 -16.51
C THR A 461 -47.69 -13.56 -15.02
N LEU A 462 -46.45 -13.32 -14.64
CA LEU A 462 -45.99 -13.07 -13.28
C LEU A 462 -45.33 -11.71 -13.22
N LEU A 463 -45.74 -10.89 -12.25
CA LEU A 463 -45.07 -9.64 -11.90
C LEU A 463 -44.35 -9.83 -10.56
N VAL A 464 -43.05 -9.54 -10.52
CA VAL A 464 -42.18 -9.68 -9.33
C VAL A 464 -41.71 -8.33 -8.88
#